data_bde3bb6c542e8a96958ead2cef0261e9
#
_entry.id   bde3bb6c542e8a96958ead2cef0261e9
#
_cell.length_a   1.000
_cell.length_b   1.000
_cell.length_c   1.000
_cell.angle_alpha   90.00
_cell.angle_beta   90.00
_cell.angle_gamma   90.00
#
_symmetry.space_group_name_H-M   'P 1'
#
loop_
_entity.id
_entity.type
_entity.pdbx_description
1 polymer ?
#
loop_
_entity_poly.entity_id
_entity_poly.type
_entity_poly.pdbx_seq_one_letter_code
_entity_poly.pdbx_strand_id
1 'polypeptide(L)'
;MSGSFELEPFDSSRRGAYLALLGKAWGGGAMGGESFDWWFDNNPAGSLRSVAVREGLVVGAAGHSLARLVVDGREQLAQFSVHAVTAPEARGLGIFRALERRHEEQGQKQGSACALAFASAPTRPLFLEPLGWTQIDRRRVWARPLPFGRRGWRALERFEAQHEAVYAERARLLRNHVIRDGRYLNWRYVDSPREYRLLEAGGGGFAVVGFTRRRGLRLALLMELVARHEDVDTLLRGALAAARGAATLLAVPSPSLPRKRLALRGFLPTTYRLDFMGKGLSQPLDDRSDAWTVSFGDTDFF
;
A
#
# COMPACT_ATOMS: atom_id res chain seq x y z
N MET A 1 19.19 7.75 -32.75
CA MET A 1 19.17 9.03 -32.02
C MET A 1 18.89 8.69 -30.55
N SER A 2 19.92 8.80 -29.69
CA SER A 2 19.79 8.62 -28.24
C SER A 2 19.01 9.83 -27.69
N GLY A 3 17.72 9.68 -27.55
CA GLY A 3 16.88 10.76 -27.01
C GLY A 3 17.15 10.92 -25.52
N SER A 4 17.88 11.97 -25.16
CA SER A 4 18.04 12.40 -23.76
C SER A 4 16.70 12.84 -23.19
N PHE A 5 16.48 12.57 -21.92
CA PHE A 5 15.39 13.12 -21.12
C PHE A 5 15.98 13.82 -19.89
N GLU A 6 15.25 14.76 -19.35
CA GLU A 6 15.64 15.47 -18.12
C GLU A 6 14.71 15.05 -16.96
N LEU A 7 15.28 14.95 -15.77
CA LEU A 7 14.51 14.69 -14.54
C LEU A 7 14.24 16.01 -13.84
N GLU A 8 12.97 16.36 -13.74
CA GLU A 8 12.51 17.52 -13.01
C GLU A 8 11.83 17.13 -11.69
N PRO A 9 11.92 17.96 -10.63
CA PRO A 9 11.04 17.83 -9.48
C PRO A 9 9.59 18.04 -9.95
N PHE A 10 8.65 17.37 -9.30
CA PHE A 10 7.25 17.61 -9.57
C PHE A 10 6.85 18.99 -9.02
N ASP A 11 6.11 19.73 -9.83
CA ASP A 11 5.35 20.90 -9.43
C ASP A 11 3.89 20.80 -9.88
N SER A 12 3.03 21.69 -9.42
CA SER A 12 1.59 21.65 -9.71
C SER A 12 1.26 21.82 -11.20
N SER A 13 2.12 22.47 -11.99
CA SER A 13 1.93 22.63 -13.45
C SER A 13 2.04 21.28 -14.18
N ARG A 14 2.79 20.34 -13.63
CA ARG A 14 3.01 18.98 -14.19
C ARG A 14 1.90 18.00 -13.79
N ARG A 15 1.00 18.39 -12.84
CA ARG A 15 -0.05 17.49 -12.32
C ARG A 15 -0.96 16.91 -13.42
N GLY A 16 -1.43 17.75 -14.33
CA GLY A 16 -2.29 17.32 -15.45
C GLY A 16 -1.61 16.30 -16.35
N ALA A 17 -0.33 16.53 -16.68
CA ALA A 17 0.46 15.62 -17.51
C ALA A 17 0.71 14.27 -16.82
N TYR A 18 1.02 14.27 -15.51
CA TYR A 18 1.17 13.05 -14.73
C TYR A 18 -0.12 12.22 -14.73
N LEU A 19 -1.26 12.85 -14.38
CA LEU A 19 -2.55 12.16 -14.39
C LEU A 19 -2.91 11.61 -15.78
N ALA A 20 -2.61 12.35 -16.85
CA ALA A 20 -2.83 11.89 -18.21
C ALA A 20 -2.00 10.64 -18.54
N LEU A 21 -0.74 10.57 -18.10
CA LEU A 21 0.09 9.37 -18.26
C LEU A 21 -0.48 8.18 -17.49
N LEU A 22 -0.94 8.38 -16.24
CA LEU A 22 -1.58 7.33 -15.44
C LEU A 22 -2.85 6.83 -16.16
N GLY A 23 -3.68 7.74 -16.66
CA GLY A 23 -4.89 7.42 -17.42
C GLY A 23 -4.61 6.59 -18.68
N LYS A 24 -3.57 6.94 -19.44
CA LYS A 24 -3.13 6.17 -20.61
C LYS A 24 -2.64 4.77 -20.26
N ALA A 25 -1.95 4.63 -19.12
CA ALA A 25 -1.38 3.35 -18.71
C ALA A 25 -2.41 2.38 -18.12
N TRP A 26 -3.37 2.88 -17.34
CA TRP A 26 -4.29 2.04 -16.54
C TRP A 26 -5.77 2.26 -16.85
N GLY A 27 -6.11 3.20 -17.73
CA GLY A 27 -7.49 3.46 -18.14
C GLY A 27 -8.40 3.81 -16.96
N GLY A 28 -9.58 3.22 -16.90
CA GLY A 28 -10.56 3.48 -15.83
C GLY A 28 -10.13 3.03 -14.43
N GLY A 29 -9.00 2.33 -14.29
CA GLY A 29 -8.37 1.99 -13.01
C GLY A 29 -7.29 2.98 -12.57
N ALA A 30 -7.06 4.06 -13.34
CA ALA A 30 -6.08 5.07 -12.99
C ALA A 30 -6.54 5.93 -11.80
N MET A 31 -5.57 6.45 -11.07
CA MET A 31 -5.80 7.39 -9.99
C MET A 31 -6.40 8.69 -10.52
N GLY A 32 -7.55 9.10 -10.00
CA GLY A 32 -8.16 10.40 -10.28
C GLY A 32 -7.49 11.54 -9.52
N GLY A 33 -7.82 12.79 -9.88
CA GLY A 33 -7.19 13.97 -9.30
C GLY A 33 -7.35 14.08 -7.78
N GLU A 34 -8.54 13.85 -7.25
CA GLU A 34 -8.83 13.88 -5.83
C GLU A 34 -8.01 12.81 -5.06
N SER A 35 -7.94 11.59 -5.61
CA SER A 35 -7.11 10.53 -5.04
C SER A 35 -5.62 10.84 -5.09
N PHE A 36 -5.17 11.55 -6.14
CA PHE A 36 -3.79 11.99 -6.29
C PHE A 36 -3.41 13.01 -5.21
N ASP A 37 -4.25 14.02 -5.01
CA ASP A 37 -4.04 15.06 -4.01
C ASP A 37 -4.06 14.47 -2.59
N TRP A 38 -5.05 13.60 -2.31
CA TRP A 38 -5.12 12.88 -1.04
C TRP A 38 -3.86 12.04 -0.78
N TRP A 39 -3.43 11.26 -1.77
CA TRP A 39 -2.32 10.32 -1.58
C TRP A 39 -0.97 11.01 -1.42
N PHE A 40 -0.74 12.10 -2.16
CA PHE A 40 0.55 12.76 -2.18
C PHE A 40 0.60 14.05 -1.37
N ASP A 41 -0.39 14.92 -1.52
CA ASP A 41 -0.34 16.25 -0.90
C ASP A 41 -0.86 16.22 0.54
N ASN A 42 -1.84 15.36 0.84
CA ASN A 42 -2.41 15.22 2.18
C ASN A 42 -1.77 14.09 3.00
N ASN A 43 -0.74 13.41 2.48
CA ASN A 43 -0.04 12.37 3.23
C ASN A 43 0.66 12.98 4.46
N PRO A 44 0.32 12.52 5.70
CA PRO A 44 0.88 13.09 6.92
C PRO A 44 2.39 12.91 7.07
N ALA A 45 3.00 11.95 6.40
CA ALA A 45 4.44 11.73 6.37
C ALA A 45 5.12 12.40 5.17
N GLY A 46 4.34 12.91 4.21
CA GLY A 46 4.83 13.54 2.99
C GLY A 46 4.98 12.60 1.80
N SER A 47 5.50 13.12 0.71
CA SER A 47 5.73 12.38 -0.52
C SER A 47 6.90 12.96 -1.32
N LEU A 48 7.49 12.14 -2.19
CA LEU A 48 8.44 12.54 -3.22
C LEU A 48 7.79 12.32 -4.58
N ARG A 49 7.92 13.28 -5.49
CA ARG A 49 7.41 13.14 -6.86
C ARG A 49 8.39 13.76 -7.84
N SER A 50 8.56 13.11 -8.97
CA SER A 50 9.40 13.61 -10.07
C SER A 50 8.81 13.22 -11.42
N VAL A 51 9.16 13.99 -12.43
CA VAL A 51 8.80 13.73 -13.83
C VAL A 51 10.05 13.64 -14.69
N ALA A 52 9.94 12.87 -15.79
CA ALA A 52 10.91 12.85 -16.85
C ALA A 52 10.32 13.63 -18.02
N VAL A 53 11.06 14.61 -18.51
CA VAL A 53 10.66 15.51 -19.60
C VAL A 53 11.55 15.26 -20.81
N ARG A 54 10.95 15.17 -21.97
CA ARG A 54 11.62 15.07 -23.26
C ARG A 54 10.93 15.99 -24.25
N GLU A 55 11.71 16.87 -24.91
CA GLU A 55 11.19 17.84 -25.88
C GLU A 55 10.01 18.65 -25.31
N GLY A 56 10.10 19.07 -24.03
CA GLY A 56 9.05 19.82 -23.30
C GLY A 56 7.85 18.99 -22.83
N LEU A 57 7.73 17.72 -23.19
CA LEU A 57 6.63 16.83 -22.82
C LEU A 57 7.00 15.92 -21.65
N VAL A 58 6.08 15.71 -20.73
CA VAL A 58 6.24 14.70 -19.67
C VAL A 58 6.05 13.32 -20.26
N VAL A 59 7.14 12.54 -20.29
CA VAL A 59 7.18 11.17 -20.85
C VAL A 59 7.34 10.08 -19.79
N GLY A 60 7.53 10.48 -18.54
CA GLY A 60 7.57 9.57 -17.40
C GLY A 60 7.29 10.31 -16.11
N ALA A 61 6.79 9.61 -15.13
CA ALA A 61 6.54 10.14 -13.78
C ALA A 61 6.62 9.02 -12.75
N ALA A 62 7.00 9.34 -11.54
CA ALA A 62 6.96 8.44 -10.39
C ALA A 62 6.74 9.22 -9.10
N GLY A 63 6.17 8.54 -8.10
CA GLY A 63 6.02 9.05 -6.76
C GLY A 63 6.49 8.04 -5.71
N HIS A 64 6.97 8.56 -4.60
CA HIS A 64 7.17 7.80 -3.37
C HIS A 64 6.30 8.39 -2.27
N SER A 65 5.46 7.55 -1.68
CA SER A 65 4.68 7.88 -0.49
C SER A 65 5.54 7.63 0.73
N LEU A 66 5.76 8.64 1.56
CA LEU A 66 6.49 8.48 2.81
C LEU A 66 5.60 7.84 3.87
N ALA A 67 6.21 7.06 4.76
CA ALA A 67 5.53 6.45 5.88
C ALA A 67 6.47 6.32 7.08
N ARG A 68 5.90 6.40 8.29
CA ARG A 68 6.60 6.08 9.52
C ARG A 68 6.51 4.58 9.76
N LEU A 69 7.65 3.95 9.96
CA LEU A 69 7.76 2.52 10.22
C LEU A 69 8.47 2.27 11.55
N VAL A 70 8.15 1.16 12.17
CA VAL A 70 9.08 0.52 13.10
C VAL A 70 9.97 -0.41 12.29
N VAL A 71 11.28 -0.22 12.37
CA VAL A 71 12.28 -1.11 11.78
C VAL A 71 13.27 -1.47 12.88
N ASP A 72 13.41 -2.77 13.18
CA ASP A 72 14.24 -3.29 14.27
C ASP A 72 14.00 -2.58 15.62
N GLY A 73 12.72 -2.35 15.95
CA GLY A 73 12.28 -1.73 17.20
C GLY A 73 12.47 -0.21 17.29
N ARG A 74 12.88 0.44 16.21
CA ARG A 74 13.05 1.90 16.13
C ARG A 74 12.08 2.51 15.13
N GLU A 75 11.47 3.62 15.52
CA GLU A 75 10.70 4.42 14.57
C GLU A 75 11.63 5.10 13.56
N GLN A 76 11.30 4.97 12.29
CA GLN A 76 12.06 5.49 11.18
C GLN A 76 11.14 5.95 10.04
N LEU A 77 11.61 6.89 9.24
CA LEU A 77 10.99 7.25 7.99
C LEU A 77 11.37 6.20 6.92
N ALA A 78 10.41 5.83 6.10
CA ALA A 78 10.63 5.00 4.92
C ALA A 78 9.79 5.54 3.75
N GLN A 79 10.05 5.04 2.56
CA GLN A 79 9.33 5.47 1.36
C GLN A 79 8.84 4.26 0.57
N PHE A 80 7.61 4.37 0.05
CA PHE A 80 7.01 3.38 -0.83
C PHE A 80 6.99 3.90 -2.26
N SER A 81 7.63 3.18 -3.20
CA SER A 81 7.52 3.47 -4.63
C SER A 81 6.10 3.15 -5.10
N VAL A 82 5.43 4.15 -5.64
CA VAL A 82 4.02 4.09 -6.05
C VAL A 82 3.82 4.87 -7.36
N HIS A 83 2.82 4.46 -8.14
CA HIS A 83 2.33 5.19 -9.32
C HIS A 83 3.41 5.59 -10.34
N ALA A 84 4.46 4.74 -10.51
CA ALA A 84 5.47 4.96 -11.54
C ALA A 84 4.92 4.59 -12.93
N VAL A 85 5.10 5.50 -13.90
CA VAL A 85 4.62 5.34 -15.27
C VAL A 85 5.61 5.90 -16.28
N THR A 86 5.73 5.22 -17.43
CA THR A 86 6.52 5.69 -18.58
C THR A 86 5.65 5.57 -19.83
N ALA A 87 5.60 6.64 -20.61
CA ALA A 87 4.90 6.69 -21.90
C ALA A 87 5.39 5.56 -22.82
N PRO A 88 4.51 4.88 -23.56
CA PRO A 88 4.90 3.76 -24.41
C PRO A 88 6.06 4.07 -25.36
N GLU A 89 6.05 5.26 -25.96
CA GLU A 89 7.06 5.76 -26.91
C GLU A 89 8.42 6.08 -26.25
N ALA A 90 8.47 6.18 -24.93
CA ALA A 90 9.68 6.47 -24.16
C ALA A 90 10.19 5.25 -23.36
N ARG A 91 9.56 4.08 -23.55
CA ARG A 91 10.04 2.84 -22.92
C ARG A 91 11.40 2.43 -23.48
N GLY A 92 12.18 1.73 -22.67
CA GLY A 92 13.54 1.33 -23.03
C GLY A 92 14.61 2.42 -22.82
N LEU A 93 14.23 3.67 -22.56
CA LEU A 93 15.18 4.78 -22.31
C LEU A 93 15.74 4.81 -20.88
N GLY A 94 15.32 3.91 -20.00
CA GLY A 94 15.79 3.87 -18.61
C GLY A 94 15.12 4.88 -17.66
N ILE A 95 14.01 5.51 -18.08
CA ILE A 95 13.30 6.56 -17.33
C ILE A 95 12.85 6.06 -15.94
N PHE A 96 12.22 4.88 -15.87
CA PHE A 96 11.81 4.29 -14.59
C PHE A 96 12.98 4.19 -13.61
N ARG A 97 14.11 3.61 -14.07
CA ARG A 97 15.31 3.46 -13.25
C ARG A 97 15.88 4.81 -12.78
N ALA A 98 15.86 5.81 -13.65
CA ALA A 98 16.37 7.14 -13.32
C ALA A 98 15.48 7.84 -12.28
N LEU A 99 14.15 7.73 -12.39
CA LEU A 99 13.19 8.26 -11.42
C LEU A 99 13.34 7.59 -10.05
N GLU A 100 13.41 6.24 -10.01
CA GLU A 100 13.60 5.49 -8.76
C GLU A 100 14.90 5.88 -8.06
N ARG A 101 16.04 5.93 -8.78
CA ARG A 101 17.32 6.36 -8.20
C ARG A 101 17.27 7.78 -7.64
N ARG A 102 16.63 8.70 -8.36
CA ARG A 102 16.43 10.07 -7.86
C ARG A 102 15.66 10.07 -6.53
N HIS A 103 14.59 9.27 -6.42
CA HIS A 103 13.82 9.19 -5.19
C HIS A 103 14.59 8.45 -4.07
N GLU A 104 15.39 7.44 -4.37
CA GLU A 104 16.30 6.81 -3.41
C GLU A 104 17.26 7.85 -2.81
N GLU A 105 17.91 8.65 -3.66
CA GLU A 105 18.83 9.72 -3.23
C GLU A 105 18.12 10.81 -2.41
N GLN A 106 16.94 11.24 -2.84
CA GLN A 106 16.13 12.23 -2.10
C GLN A 106 15.71 11.70 -0.74
N GLY A 107 15.22 10.45 -0.70
CA GLY A 107 14.82 9.81 0.55
C GLY A 107 15.98 9.63 1.51
N GLN A 108 17.16 9.24 1.02
CA GLN A 108 18.37 9.14 1.82
C GLN A 108 18.74 10.51 2.44
N LYS A 109 18.68 11.59 1.67
CA LYS A 109 18.91 12.96 2.17
C LYS A 109 17.89 13.41 3.22
N GLN A 110 16.66 12.89 3.15
CA GLN A 110 15.60 13.14 4.14
C GLN A 110 15.64 12.19 5.34
N GLY A 111 16.60 11.27 5.41
CA GLY A 111 16.75 10.31 6.50
C GLY A 111 15.87 9.08 6.39
N SER A 112 15.33 8.76 5.21
CA SER A 112 14.62 7.50 5.01
C SER A 112 15.54 6.30 5.22
N ALA A 113 15.12 5.36 6.05
CA ALA A 113 15.87 4.14 6.36
C ALA A 113 15.90 3.19 5.16
N CYS A 114 14.77 3.07 4.47
CA CYS A 114 14.62 2.16 3.33
C CYS A 114 13.58 2.65 2.33
N ALA A 115 13.69 2.13 1.11
CA ALA A 115 12.67 2.20 0.08
C ALA A 115 11.99 0.83 -0.06
N LEU A 116 10.67 0.82 -0.19
CA LEU A 116 9.81 -0.36 -0.25
C LEU A 116 8.89 -0.28 -1.47
N ALA A 117 8.42 -1.42 -1.96
CA ALA A 117 7.42 -1.49 -3.04
C ALA A 117 6.60 -2.78 -2.98
N PHE A 118 5.37 -2.69 -3.46
CA PHE A 118 4.59 -3.86 -3.85
C PHE A 118 4.60 -3.95 -5.38
N ALA A 119 5.55 -4.69 -5.92
CA ALA A 119 5.75 -4.76 -7.35
C ALA A 119 4.68 -5.62 -8.05
N SER A 120 4.24 -5.16 -9.22
CA SER A 120 3.48 -6.02 -10.14
C SER A 120 4.41 -6.99 -10.86
N ALA A 121 3.86 -8.06 -11.44
CA ALA A 121 4.67 -9.04 -12.16
C ALA A 121 5.55 -8.42 -13.28
N PRO A 122 5.07 -7.44 -14.08
CA PRO A 122 5.92 -6.77 -15.08
C PRO A 122 6.98 -5.85 -14.48
N THR A 123 6.74 -5.22 -13.31
CA THR A 123 7.67 -4.25 -12.72
C THR A 123 8.70 -4.89 -11.80
N ARG A 124 8.41 -6.07 -11.23
CA ARG A 124 9.32 -6.78 -10.34
C ARG A 124 10.75 -6.94 -10.88
N PRO A 125 10.98 -7.39 -12.12
CA PRO A 125 12.36 -7.51 -12.65
C PRO A 125 13.10 -6.17 -12.71
N LEU A 126 12.39 -5.06 -12.91
CA LEU A 126 12.97 -3.73 -12.98
C LEU A 126 13.52 -3.24 -11.63
N PHE A 127 12.95 -3.68 -10.53
CA PHE A 127 13.47 -3.41 -9.19
C PHE A 127 14.69 -4.27 -8.87
N LEU A 128 14.65 -5.56 -9.19
CA LEU A 128 15.69 -6.52 -8.81
C LEU A 128 17.05 -6.19 -9.45
N GLU A 129 17.17 -6.37 -10.76
CA GLU A 129 18.46 -6.29 -11.43
C GLU A 129 18.98 -4.85 -11.63
N PRO A 130 18.20 -3.93 -12.26
CA PRO A 130 18.74 -2.60 -12.55
C PRO A 130 18.86 -1.68 -11.34
N LEU A 131 18.04 -1.89 -10.29
CA LEU A 131 18.01 -1.05 -9.11
C LEU A 131 18.66 -1.69 -7.88
N GLY A 132 18.89 -3.00 -7.92
CA GLY A 132 19.54 -3.75 -6.83
C GLY A 132 18.64 -3.86 -5.59
N TRP A 133 17.31 -3.91 -5.77
CA TRP A 133 16.39 -4.16 -4.68
C TRP A 133 16.32 -5.65 -4.35
N THR A 134 15.99 -5.98 -3.12
CA THR A 134 15.79 -7.35 -2.65
C THR A 134 14.32 -7.71 -2.59
N GLN A 135 13.97 -8.91 -3.00
CA GLN A 135 12.64 -9.46 -2.78
C GLN A 135 12.52 -9.97 -1.35
N ILE A 136 11.76 -9.27 -0.51
CA ILE A 136 11.55 -9.61 0.91
C ILE A 136 10.54 -10.75 1.04
N ASP A 137 9.40 -10.66 0.31
CA ASP A 137 8.33 -11.67 0.43
C ASP A 137 7.52 -11.79 -0.88
N ARG A 138 6.93 -12.97 -1.07
CA ARG A 138 5.89 -13.25 -2.07
C ARG A 138 4.65 -13.78 -1.36
N ARG A 139 3.98 -12.91 -0.64
CA ARG A 139 2.91 -13.28 0.28
C ARG A 139 1.65 -13.69 -0.47
N ARG A 140 1.23 -14.93 -0.22
CA ARG A 140 0.03 -15.48 -0.87
C ARG A 140 -1.22 -14.81 -0.30
N VAL A 141 -2.09 -14.34 -1.19
CA VAL A 141 -3.41 -13.83 -0.83
C VAL A 141 -4.37 -15.00 -0.64
N TRP A 142 -5.23 -14.88 0.36
CA TRP A 142 -6.29 -15.82 0.67
C TRP A 142 -7.63 -15.19 0.33
N ALA A 143 -8.57 -16.00 -0.16
CA ALA A 143 -9.89 -15.55 -0.57
C ALA A 143 -10.99 -16.38 0.10
N ARG A 144 -12.04 -15.72 0.53
CA ARG A 144 -13.27 -16.37 0.96
C ARG A 144 -14.43 -15.88 0.09
N PRO A 145 -15.08 -16.76 -0.69
CA PRO A 145 -16.33 -16.43 -1.37
C PRO A 145 -17.37 -15.98 -0.35
N LEU A 146 -18.16 -14.97 -0.73
CA LEU A 146 -19.19 -14.42 0.15
C LEU A 146 -20.55 -14.95 -0.27
N PRO A 147 -21.13 -15.92 0.46
CA PRO A 147 -22.55 -16.23 0.32
C PRO A 147 -23.36 -15.04 0.80
N PHE A 148 -24.61 -14.95 0.40
CA PHE A 148 -25.56 -13.95 0.91
C PHE A 148 -25.55 -13.96 2.44
N GLY A 149 -24.98 -12.90 3.06
CA GLY A 149 -24.59 -12.91 4.46
C GLY A 149 -25.50 -12.11 5.38
N ARG A 150 -25.40 -12.38 6.68
CA ARG A 150 -26.05 -11.66 7.78
C ARG A 150 -25.61 -10.21 7.82
N ARG A 151 -26.50 -9.30 8.23
CA ARG A 151 -26.20 -7.90 8.56
C ARG A 151 -25.68 -7.84 10.00
N GLY A 152 -24.78 -6.90 10.26
CA GLY A 152 -24.39 -6.50 11.61
C GLY A 152 -22.89 -6.45 11.82
N TRP A 153 -22.36 -5.24 11.88
CA TRP A 153 -21.07 -4.90 12.47
C TRP A 153 -21.25 -3.56 13.21
N ARG A 154 -20.40 -3.30 14.19
CA ARG A 154 -20.32 -1.98 14.80
C ARG A 154 -19.45 -1.11 13.90
N ALA A 155 -20.05 -0.06 13.34
CA ALA A 155 -19.35 0.88 12.49
C ALA A 155 -18.46 1.79 13.34
N LEU A 156 -17.30 2.13 12.80
CA LEU A 156 -16.38 3.12 13.32
C LEU A 156 -16.40 4.32 12.38
N GLU A 157 -16.55 5.53 12.91
CA GLU A 157 -16.55 6.76 12.12
C GLU A 157 -15.14 7.35 11.99
N ARG A 158 -14.38 7.32 13.09
CA ARG A 158 -13.03 7.87 13.17
C ARG A 158 -12.18 7.09 14.16
N PHE A 159 -10.86 7.02 13.90
CA PHE A 159 -9.91 6.40 14.82
C PHE A 159 -9.56 7.36 15.95
N GLU A 160 -9.60 6.88 17.17
CA GLU A 160 -9.41 7.60 18.42
C GLU A 160 -8.37 6.90 19.31
N ALA A 161 -8.07 7.48 20.46
CA ALA A 161 -7.05 7.01 21.40
C ALA A 161 -7.16 5.52 21.80
N GLN A 162 -8.41 4.99 21.93
CA GLN A 162 -8.60 3.57 22.25
C GLN A 162 -8.06 2.64 21.17
N HIS A 163 -8.19 3.02 19.89
CA HIS A 163 -7.69 2.25 18.74
C HIS A 163 -6.16 2.28 18.68
N GLU A 164 -5.59 3.46 18.98
CA GLU A 164 -4.13 3.62 19.08
C GLU A 164 -3.55 2.77 20.23
N ALA A 165 -4.24 2.71 21.36
CA ALA A 165 -3.81 1.90 22.50
C ALA A 165 -3.76 0.40 22.15
N VAL A 166 -4.78 -0.12 21.45
CA VAL A 166 -4.79 -1.51 20.98
C VAL A 166 -3.71 -1.74 19.93
N TYR A 167 -3.53 -0.80 19.00
CA TYR A 167 -2.43 -0.89 18.03
C TYR A 167 -1.07 -0.91 18.75
N ALA A 168 -0.82 0.01 19.69
CA ALA A 168 0.45 0.08 20.42
C ALA A 168 0.75 -1.21 21.22
N GLU A 169 -0.27 -1.81 21.84
CA GLU A 169 -0.15 -3.13 22.49
C GLU A 169 0.28 -4.22 21.50
N ARG A 170 -0.36 -4.27 20.33
CA ARG A 170 -0.07 -5.29 19.30
C ARG A 170 1.26 -5.04 18.59
N ALA A 171 1.62 -3.79 18.36
CA ALA A 171 2.85 -3.38 17.69
C ALA A 171 4.12 -3.87 18.41
N ARG A 172 4.08 -4.00 19.74
CA ARG A 172 5.20 -4.56 20.54
C ARG A 172 5.58 -6.00 20.15
N LEU A 173 4.68 -6.71 19.50
CA LEU A 173 4.89 -8.07 19.02
C LEU A 173 5.38 -8.13 17.57
N LEU A 174 5.50 -6.98 16.91
CA LEU A 174 5.86 -6.86 15.50
C LEU A 174 7.26 -6.26 15.39
N ARG A 175 8.05 -6.77 14.45
CA ARG A 175 9.43 -6.30 14.27
C ARG A 175 9.48 -5.13 13.29
N ASN A 176 9.08 -5.36 12.04
CA ASN A 176 9.07 -4.34 11.00
C ASN A 176 7.63 -4.16 10.48
N HIS A 177 7.09 -2.95 10.56
CA HIS A 177 5.72 -2.65 10.16
C HIS A 177 5.48 -1.15 10.01
N VAL A 178 4.49 -0.75 9.21
CA VAL A 178 4.02 0.64 9.14
C VAL A 178 3.33 1.01 10.46
N ILE A 179 3.63 2.18 10.98
CA ILE A 179 2.98 2.72 12.19
C ILE A 179 1.54 3.12 11.84
N ARG A 180 0.60 2.59 12.64
CA ARG A 180 -0.84 2.79 12.49
C ARG A 180 -1.40 3.60 13.65
N ASP A 181 -0.86 4.82 13.81
CA ASP A 181 -1.44 5.79 14.75
C ASP A 181 -2.73 6.42 14.17
N GLY A 182 -3.46 7.17 14.98
CA GLY A 182 -4.72 7.78 14.55
C GLY A 182 -4.54 8.76 13.40
N ARG A 183 -3.41 9.47 13.34
CA ARG A 183 -3.10 10.38 12.23
C ARG A 183 -2.99 9.63 10.90
N TYR A 184 -2.24 8.51 10.88
CA TYR A 184 -2.11 7.66 9.70
C TYR A 184 -3.44 7.01 9.33
N LEU A 185 -4.13 6.39 10.29
CA LEU A 185 -5.37 5.65 10.05
C LEU A 185 -6.51 6.57 9.56
N ASN A 186 -6.64 7.75 10.14
CA ASN A 186 -7.65 8.73 9.73
C ASN A 186 -7.37 9.23 8.31
N TRP A 187 -6.14 9.67 8.02
CA TRP A 187 -5.74 10.03 6.66
C TRP A 187 -6.02 8.89 5.67
N ARG A 188 -5.59 7.69 6.02
CA ARG A 188 -5.60 6.54 5.10
C ARG A 188 -7.00 6.04 4.77
N TYR A 189 -7.94 6.11 5.72
CA TYR A 189 -9.24 5.45 5.62
C TYR A 189 -10.45 6.35 5.82
N VAL A 190 -10.35 7.40 6.63
CA VAL A 190 -11.46 8.32 6.90
C VAL A 190 -11.46 9.47 5.90
N ASP A 191 -10.32 10.14 5.75
CA ASP A 191 -10.16 11.32 4.87
C ASP A 191 -9.92 10.91 3.40
N SER A 192 -9.96 9.62 3.10
CA SER A 192 -9.75 9.07 1.76
C SER A 192 -10.97 9.27 0.87
N PRO A 193 -10.79 9.62 -0.41
CA PRO A 193 -11.89 9.66 -1.38
C PRO A 193 -12.37 8.27 -1.81
N ARG A 194 -11.77 7.20 -1.29
CA ARG A 194 -12.10 5.81 -1.63
C ARG A 194 -13.10 5.23 -0.64
N GLU A 195 -13.90 4.25 -1.08
CA GLU A 195 -14.86 3.56 -0.22
C GLU A 195 -14.15 2.61 0.74
N TYR A 196 -14.27 2.88 2.03
CA TYR A 196 -13.88 1.96 3.11
C TYR A 196 -15.06 1.74 4.07
N ARG A 197 -15.10 0.57 4.69
CA ARG A 197 -15.97 0.27 5.83
C ARG A 197 -15.09 0.01 7.03
N LEU A 198 -15.26 0.86 8.03
CA LEU A 198 -14.51 0.83 9.27
C LEU A 198 -15.34 0.11 10.32
N LEU A 199 -14.71 -0.81 11.04
CA LEU A 199 -15.36 -1.64 12.03
C LEU A 199 -14.60 -1.58 13.35
N GLU A 200 -15.33 -1.62 14.48
CA GLU A 200 -14.70 -1.76 15.78
C GLU A 200 -15.27 -2.93 16.59
N ALA A 201 -14.46 -3.44 17.52
CA ALA A 201 -14.83 -4.31 18.61
C ALA A 201 -14.84 -3.56 19.94
N GLY A 202 -15.56 -4.06 20.94
CA GLY A 202 -15.79 -3.36 22.21
C GLY A 202 -14.53 -2.99 23.01
N GLY A 203 -13.37 -3.57 22.68
CA GLY A 203 -12.09 -3.30 23.34
C GLY A 203 -11.15 -2.34 22.57
N GLY A 204 -11.66 -1.59 21.57
CA GLY A 204 -10.85 -0.71 20.72
C GLY A 204 -10.13 -1.43 19.59
N GLY A 205 -10.32 -2.74 19.42
CA GLY A 205 -9.88 -3.46 18.24
C GLY A 205 -10.65 -3.00 17.01
N PHE A 206 -10.01 -2.99 15.84
CA PHE A 206 -10.63 -2.51 14.62
C PHE A 206 -10.26 -3.34 13.38
N ALA A 207 -11.11 -3.25 12.36
CA ALA A 207 -10.83 -3.76 11.04
C ALA A 207 -11.27 -2.75 9.97
N VAL A 208 -10.61 -2.79 8.82
CA VAL A 208 -10.95 -1.96 7.66
C VAL A 208 -11.17 -2.86 6.45
N VAL A 209 -12.30 -2.66 5.76
CA VAL A 209 -12.63 -3.34 4.51
C VAL A 209 -12.67 -2.31 3.39
N GLY A 210 -11.80 -2.46 2.42
CA GLY A 210 -11.79 -1.68 1.18
C GLY A 210 -12.43 -2.44 0.03
N PHE A 211 -12.70 -1.76 -1.08
CA PHE A 211 -13.33 -2.35 -2.25
C PHE A 211 -12.55 -2.01 -3.53
N THR A 212 -12.52 -2.96 -4.45
CA THR A 212 -11.96 -2.76 -5.78
C THR A 212 -12.78 -3.54 -6.82
N ARG A 213 -12.58 -3.21 -8.10
CA ARG A 213 -13.16 -3.96 -9.22
C ARG A 213 -12.07 -4.61 -10.05
N ARG A 214 -12.22 -5.88 -10.35
CA ARG A 214 -11.30 -6.59 -11.23
C ARG A 214 -12.11 -7.50 -12.18
N ARG A 215 -11.91 -7.35 -13.48
CA ARG A 215 -12.65 -8.11 -14.51
C ARG A 215 -14.18 -8.04 -14.33
N GLY A 216 -14.71 -6.87 -14.00
CA GLY A 216 -16.13 -6.65 -13.75
C GLY A 216 -16.64 -7.08 -12.35
N LEU A 217 -15.90 -7.87 -11.61
CA LEU A 217 -16.27 -8.31 -10.27
C LEU A 217 -15.86 -7.30 -9.21
N ARG A 218 -16.79 -6.98 -8.29
CA ARG A 218 -16.47 -6.23 -7.08
C ARG A 218 -15.84 -7.18 -6.07
N LEU A 219 -14.65 -6.83 -5.58
CA LEU A 219 -13.89 -7.57 -4.59
C LEU A 219 -13.79 -6.73 -3.33
N ALA A 220 -13.85 -7.36 -2.16
CA ALA A 220 -13.55 -6.75 -0.88
C ALA A 220 -12.14 -7.18 -0.42
N LEU A 221 -11.44 -6.29 0.27
CA LEU A 221 -10.10 -6.50 0.79
C LEU A 221 -10.08 -6.19 2.28
N LEU A 222 -9.57 -7.11 3.08
CA LEU A 222 -9.27 -6.84 4.47
C LEU A 222 -7.98 -6.01 4.52
N MET A 223 -8.17 -4.68 4.57
CA MET A 223 -7.07 -3.71 4.57
C MET A 223 -6.29 -3.80 5.87
N GLU A 224 -7.00 -3.74 7.01
CA GLU A 224 -6.43 -3.83 8.35
C GLU A 224 -7.26 -4.77 9.22
N LEU A 225 -6.58 -5.42 10.16
CA LEU A 225 -7.18 -6.11 11.30
C LEU A 225 -6.21 -6.01 12.48
N VAL A 226 -6.54 -5.12 13.41
CA VAL A 226 -5.75 -4.86 14.62
C VAL A 226 -6.63 -5.14 15.84
N ALA A 227 -6.28 -6.16 16.60
CA ALA A 227 -7.13 -6.61 17.68
C ALA A 227 -6.38 -7.45 18.72
N ARG A 228 -6.88 -7.47 19.94
CA ARG A 228 -6.54 -8.51 20.90
C ARG A 228 -7.05 -9.86 20.42
N HIS A 229 -6.50 -10.93 20.97
CA HIS A 229 -6.77 -12.29 20.47
C HIS A 229 -8.25 -12.67 20.51
N GLU A 230 -8.96 -12.25 21.54
CA GLU A 230 -10.39 -12.48 21.79
C GLU A 230 -11.29 -11.78 20.77
N ASP A 231 -10.88 -10.63 20.26
CA ASP A 231 -11.68 -9.80 19.35
C ASP A 231 -11.49 -10.15 17.86
N VAL A 232 -10.43 -10.87 17.50
CA VAL A 232 -10.10 -11.18 16.09
C VAL A 232 -11.26 -11.85 15.37
N ASP A 233 -11.92 -12.81 16.00
CA ASP A 233 -13.01 -13.55 15.36
C ASP A 233 -14.29 -12.72 15.23
N THR A 234 -14.53 -11.80 16.15
CA THR A 234 -15.65 -10.85 16.09
C THR A 234 -15.44 -9.87 14.94
N LEU A 235 -14.25 -9.28 14.84
CA LEU A 235 -13.89 -8.37 13.74
C LEU A 235 -13.88 -9.07 12.39
N LEU A 236 -13.41 -10.31 12.32
CA LEU A 236 -13.41 -11.06 11.06
C LEU A 236 -14.84 -11.40 10.60
N ARG A 237 -15.74 -11.75 11.51
CA ARG A 237 -17.19 -11.89 11.19
C ARG A 237 -17.79 -10.57 10.72
N GLY A 238 -17.46 -9.47 11.41
CA GLY A 238 -17.85 -8.12 11.00
C GLY A 238 -17.33 -7.76 9.61
N ALA A 239 -16.06 -8.03 9.31
CA ALA A 239 -15.46 -7.79 8.00
C ALA A 239 -16.15 -8.58 6.89
N LEU A 240 -16.53 -9.84 7.14
CA LEU A 240 -17.31 -10.66 6.21
C LEU A 240 -18.71 -10.06 5.97
N ALA A 241 -19.36 -9.53 6.99
CA ALA A 241 -20.65 -8.85 6.87
C ALA A 241 -20.49 -7.51 6.13
N ALA A 242 -19.44 -6.75 6.45
CA ALA A 242 -19.12 -5.49 5.80
C ALA A 242 -18.72 -5.66 4.32
N ALA A 243 -18.12 -6.79 3.94
CA ALA A 243 -17.77 -7.12 2.57
C ALA A 243 -18.98 -7.46 1.67
N ARG A 244 -20.20 -7.41 2.20
CA ARG A 244 -21.43 -7.72 1.46
C ARG A 244 -21.54 -6.87 0.18
N GLY A 245 -21.99 -7.51 -0.90
CA GLY A 245 -22.07 -6.90 -2.24
C GLY A 245 -20.78 -7.07 -3.06
N ALA A 246 -19.75 -7.69 -2.47
CA ALA A 246 -18.59 -8.17 -3.21
C ALA A 246 -18.68 -9.68 -3.44
N ALA A 247 -17.99 -10.18 -4.47
CA ALA A 247 -17.95 -11.61 -4.79
C ALA A 247 -17.12 -12.41 -3.76
N THR A 248 -16.11 -11.79 -3.18
CA THR A 248 -15.19 -12.42 -2.22
C THR A 248 -14.55 -11.39 -1.31
N LEU A 249 -14.13 -11.83 -0.11
CA LEU A 249 -13.22 -11.09 0.75
C LEU A 249 -11.81 -11.67 0.60
N LEU A 250 -10.86 -10.83 0.24
CA LEU A 250 -9.43 -11.14 0.16
C LEU A 250 -8.74 -10.75 1.46
N ALA A 251 -7.79 -11.56 1.90
CA ALA A 251 -6.98 -11.29 3.10
C ALA A 251 -5.53 -11.69 2.88
N VAL A 252 -4.64 -11.01 3.58
CA VAL A 252 -3.21 -11.35 3.67
C VAL A 252 -2.94 -11.93 5.05
N PRO A 253 -2.24 -13.07 5.17
CA PRO A 253 -1.84 -13.60 6.46
C PRO A 253 -0.98 -12.60 7.23
N SER A 254 -1.29 -12.46 8.52
CA SER A 254 -0.55 -11.60 9.45
C SER A 254 -0.40 -12.29 10.81
N PRO A 255 0.39 -11.76 11.74
CA PRO A 255 0.48 -12.32 13.10
C PRO A 255 -0.88 -12.42 13.82
N SER A 256 -1.77 -11.44 13.63
CA SER A 256 -3.14 -11.48 14.20
C SER A 256 -4.07 -12.43 13.44
N LEU A 257 -3.79 -12.69 12.17
CA LEU A 257 -4.60 -13.53 11.28
C LEU A 257 -3.72 -14.57 10.54
N PRO A 258 -3.14 -15.55 11.25
CA PRO A 258 -2.27 -16.55 10.66
C PRO A 258 -3.03 -17.46 9.68
N ARG A 259 -2.30 -18.10 8.77
CA ARG A 259 -2.85 -19.00 7.72
C ARG A 259 -3.82 -20.05 8.28
N LYS A 260 -3.50 -20.64 9.44
CA LYS A 260 -4.35 -21.63 10.11
C LYS A 260 -5.72 -21.02 10.49
N ARG A 261 -5.75 -19.80 11.02
CA ARG A 261 -6.99 -19.11 11.39
C ARG A 261 -7.81 -18.74 10.14
N LEU A 262 -7.15 -18.28 9.07
CA LEU A 262 -7.82 -18.05 7.77
C LEU A 262 -8.48 -19.32 7.25
N ALA A 263 -7.76 -20.46 7.22
CA ALA A 263 -8.31 -21.74 6.77
C ALA A 263 -9.52 -22.17 7.60
N LEU A 264 -9.45 -22.09 8.94
CA LEU A 264 -10.56 -22.40 9.84
C LEU A 264 -11.78 -21.50 9.63
N ARG A 265 -11.60 -20.32 9.06
CA ARG A 265 -12.67 -19.37 8.71
C ARG A 265 -13.12 -19.47 7.25
N GLY A 266 -12.74 -20.51 6.55
CA GLY A 266 -13.17 -20.81 5.18
C GLY A 266 -12.48 -19.98 4.09
N PHE A 267 -11.35 -19.36 4.39
CA PHE A 267 -10.50 -18.77 3.35
C PHE A 267 -9.66 -19.87 2.68
N LEU A 268 -9.50 -19.75 1.39
CA LEU A 268 -8.68 -20.64 0.56
C LEU A 268 -7.50 -19.85 -0.02
N PRO A 269 -6.32 -20.48 -0.13
CA PRO A 269 -5.17 -19.82 -0.76
C PRO A 269 -5.42 -19.63 -2.26
N THR A 270 -5.15 -18.42 -2.77
CA THR A 270 -5.23 -18.11 -4.20
C THR A 270 -3.87 -18.29 -4.88
N THR A 271 -3.85 -18.19 -6.21
CA THR A 271 -2.60 -18.08 -6.99
C THR A 271 -1.97 -16.69 -6.91
N TYR A 272 -2.75 -15.69 -6.52
CA TYR A 272 -2.27 -14.30 -6.42
C TYR A 272 -1.31 -14.11 -5.24
N ARG A 273 -0.25 -13.37 -5.48
CA ARG A 273 0.77 -13.04 -4.48
C ARG A 273 1.05 -11.55 -4.49
N LEU A 274 1.34 -10.99 -3.32
CA LEU A 274 1.93 -9.68 -3.18
C LEU A 274 3.45 -9.84 -3.22
N ASP A 275 4.08 -9.27 -4.24
CA ASP A 275 5.54 -9.24 -4.36
C ASP A 275 6.04 -8.01 -3.60
N PHE A 276 6.46 -8.22 -2.34
CA PHE A 276 6.99 -7.19 -1.46
C PHE A 276 8.51 -7.12 -1.59
N MET A 277 8.99 -5.93 -1.86
CA MET A 277 10.38 -5.67 -2.19
C MET A 277 10.91 -4.48 -1.40
N GLY A 278 12.23 -4.40 -1.23
CA GLY A 278 12.84 -3.26 -0.58
C GLY A 278 14.33 -3.12 -0.84
N LYS A 279 14.83 -1.95 -0.45
CA LYS A 279 16.24 -1.58 -0.49
C LYS A 279 16.57 -0.72 0.73
N GLY A 280 17.65 -1.06 1.43
CA GLY A 280 18.19 -0.19 2.48
C GLY A 280 18.77 1.08 1.87
N LEU A 281 18.49 2.24 2.48
CA LEU A 281 19.00 3.53 2.05
C LEU A 281 20.05 4.07 3.01
N SER A 282 19.73 4.19 4.29
CA SER A 282 20.67 4.67 5.33
C SER A 282 21.20 3.54 6.20
N GLN A 283 20.64 2.35 6.09
CA GLN A 283 21.04 1.15 6.83
C GLN A 283 20.72 -0.12 6.03
N PRO A 284 21.36 -1.27 6.32
CA PRO A 284 20.99 -2.55 5.72
C PRO A 284 19.51 -2.87 5.97
N LEU A 285 18.85 -3.42 4.97
CA LEU A 285 17.47 -3.87 5.06
C LEU A 285 17.42 -5.30 5.62
N ASP A 286 16.54 -5.56 6.59
CA ASP A 286 16.17 -6.92 6.96
C ASP A 286 15.31 -7.54 5.85
N ASP A 287 15.85 -8.48 5.10
CA ASP A 287 15.21 -9.12 3.94
C ASP A 287 14.44 -10.40 4.31
N ARG A 288 14.36 -10.76 5.59
CA ARG A 288 13.63 -11.93 6.06
C ARG A 288 12.12 -11.67 6.04
N SER A 289 11.39 -12.52 5.36
CA SER A 289 9.93 -12.39 5.20
C SER A 289 9.14 -12.43 6.52
N ASP A 290 9.64 -13.16 7.53
CA ASP A 290 9.01 -13.26 8.85
C ASP A 290 9.22 -12.04 9.74
N ALA A 291 10.22 -11.22 9.42
CA ALA A 291 10.47 -9.97 10.12
C ALA A 291 9.46 -8.86 9.77
N TRP A 292 8.73 -8.99 8.66
CA TRP A 292 7.83 -7.96 8.15
C TRP A 292 6.35 -8.30 8.32
N THR A 293 5.62 -7.38 8.90
CA THR A 293 4.15 -7.42 8.93
C THR A 293 3.61 -6.46 7.89
N VAL A 294 2.96 -7.02 6.89
CA VAL A 294 2.33 -6.27 5.80
C VAL A 294 0.86 -6.65 5.66
N SER A 295 0.06 -5.69 5.23
CA SER A 295 -1.37 -5.84 4.95
C SER A 295 -1.71 -5.25 3.57
N PHE A 296 -2.96 -5.37 3.14
CA PHE A 296 -3.43 -4.63 1.97
C PHE A 296 -3.40 -3.11 2.20
N GLY A 297 -3.46 -2.66 3.47
CA GLY A 297 -3.36 -1.24 3.82
C GLY A 297 -2.03 -0.60 3.43
N ASP A 298 -0.96 -1.38 3.32
CA ASP A 298 0.36 -0.91 2.92
C ASP A 298 0.52 -0.77 1.40
N THR A 299 -0.49 -1.20 0.62
CA THR A 299 -0.45 -1.20 -0.85
C THR A 299 -1.22 -0.02 -1.46
N ASP A 300 -0.89 0.33 -2.70
CA ASP A 300 -1.54 1.34 -3.52
C ASP A 300 -2.49 0.76 -4.60
N PHE A 301 -2.74 -0.53 -4.57
CA PHE A 301 -3.40 -1.30 -5.65
C PHE A 301 -4.92 -1.10 -5.78
N PHE A 302 -5.51 -0.08 -5.25
CA PHE A 302 -6.98 0.09 -5.25
C PHE A 302 -7.42 1.39 -5.87
#